data_51010a4b34cfe01eb3a66c06bc8a0599
#
_entry.id   51010a4b34cfe01eb3a66c06bc8a0599
#
_cell.length_a   1.000
_cell.length_b   1.000
_cell.length_c   1.000
_cell.angle_alpha   90.00
_cell.angle_beta   90.00
_cell.angle_gamma   90.00
#
_symmetry.space_group_name_H-M   'P 1'
#
loop_
_entity.id
_entity.type
_entity.pdbx_description
1 polymer ?
#
loop_
_entity_poly.entity_id
_entity_poly.type
_entity_poly.pdbx_seq_one_letter_code
_entity_poly.pdbx_strand_id
1 'polypeptide(L)'
;MPYEPPTHAVERSLRATTGAKIIAGVDEVGRGAWAGPVTVCAAITGLRRAPVGLTDSKLITPKRRAEMALELESWVTSHAIGHASPEEIDDHGMTAALRLAAERALDALPVRPDAVILDGKHDYLGKPWQVRTVIKGDISCVSVAAASVLAKVRRDAMMAELGATSQECDGFAFHANAGYPSPVHKAALAERGPTSHHRLSWSYLDALPRWRHLKKIRISAQAELLESEGQLGFDF
;
A
#
# COMPACT_ATOMS: atom_id res chain seq x y z
N MET A 1 1.34 -26.15 -10.59
CA MET A 1 -0.12 -26.27 -10.77
C MET A 1 -0.52 -25.24 -11.80
N PRO A 2 -1.51 -25.52 -12.70
CA PRO A 2 -2.02 -24.51 -13.58
C PRO A 2 -2.56 -23.34 -12.74
N TYR A 3 -2.26 -22.14 -13.18
CA TYR A 3 -2.74 -20.90 -12.57
C TYR A 3 -4.28 -20.83 -12.72
N GLU A 4 -5.01 -20.77 -11.62
CA GLU A 4 -6.44 -20.51 -11.62
C GLU A 4 -6.70 -19.00 -11.56
N PRO A 5 -7.44 -18.42 -12.51
CA PRO A 5 -7.75 -17.01 -12.48
C PRO A 5 -8.65 -16.65 -11.28
N PRO A 6 -8.57 -15.40 -10.76
CA PRO A 6 -9.46 -14.95 -9.72
C PRO A 6 -10.93 -15.06 -10.14
N THR A 7 -11.79 -15.34 -9.19
CA THR A 7 -13.23 -15.50 -9.40
C THR A 7 -14.03 -14.55 -8.52
N HIS A 8 -15.30 -14.36 -8.84
CA HIS A 8 -16.24 -13.60 -7.99
C HIS A 8 -16.85 -14.46 -6.86
N ALA A 9 -16.22 -15.55 -6.47
CA ALA A 9 -16.79 -16.44 -5.44
C ALA A 9 -16.94 -15.75 -4.08
N VAL A 10 -15.94 -14.97 -3.68
CA VAL A 10 -15.94 -14.23 -2.41
C VAL A 10 -16.95 -13.09 -2.45
N GLU A 11 -16.98 -12.31 -3.52
CA GLU A 11 -17.95 -11.21 -3.72
C GLU A 11 -19.39 -11.75 -3.69
N ARG A 12 -19.67 -12.86 -4.37
CA ARG A 12 -20.99 -13.51 -4.34
C ARG A 12 -21.35 -14.03 -2.95
N SER A 13 -20.41 -14.69 -2.28
CA SER A 13 -20.61 -15.17 -0.91
C SER A 13 -20.92 -14.02 0.04
N LEU A 14 -20.18 -12.93 -0.04
CA LEU A 14 -20.36 -11.75 0.82
C LEU A 14 -21.73 -11.09 0.57
N ARG A 15 -22.15 -10.96 -0.70
CA ARG A 15 -23.51 -10.51 -1.06
C ARG A 15 -24.60 -11.37 -0.46
N ALA A 16 -24.46 -12.70 -0.57
CA ALA A 16 -25.47 -13.64 -0.09
C ALA A 16 -25.58 -13.63 1.45
N THR A 17 -24.48 -13.47 2.16
CA THR A 17 -24.46 -13.56 3.62
C THR A 17 -24.80 -12.24 4.32
N THR A 18 -24.52 -11.09 3.70
CA THR A 18 -24.66 -9.78 4.33
C THR A 18 -25.73 -8.89 3.69
N GLY A 19 -26.18 -9.23 2.48
CA GLY A 19 -27.06 -8.36 1.69
C GLY A 19 -26.34 -7.19 1.01
N ALA A 20 -25.01 -7.08 1.13
CA ALA A 20 -24.21 -6.03 0.52
C ALA A 20 -24.41 -5.99 -0.99
N LYS A 21 -24.76 -4.83 -1.55
CA LYS A 21 -24.96 -4.64 -2.99
C LYS A 21 -23.70 -4.15 -3.68
N ILE A 22 -22.96 -3.26 -3.01
CA ILE A 22 -21.73 -2.64 -3.51
C ILE A 22 -20.57 -3.15 -2.67
N ILE A 23 -19.64 -3.85 -3.31
CA ILE A 23 -18.46 -4.43 -2.66
C ILE A 23 -17.22 -3.86 -3.32
N ALA A 24 -16.30 -3.31 -2.51
CA ALA A 24 -14.98 -2.91 -2.94
C ALA A 24 -13.93 -3.96 -2.57
N GLY A 25 -13.06 -4.32 -3.51
CA GLY A 25 -11.82 -5.02 -3.24
C GLY A 25 -10.71 -4.01 -2.95
N VAL A 26 -9.89 -4.28 -1.96
CA VAL A 26 -8.82 -3.39 -1.49
C VAL A 26 -7.50 -4.14 -1.43
N ASP A 27 -6.46 -3.55 -2.02
CA ASP A 27 -5.09 -4.06 -1.96
C ASP A 27 -4.08 -2.91 -1.82
N GLU A 28 -2.92 -3.20 -1.20
CA GLU A 28 -1.86 -2.24 -0.96
C GLU A 28 -0.59 -2.54 -1.76
N VAL A 29 0.19 -1.49 -2.01
CA VAL A 29 1.54 -1.57 -2.58
C VAL A 29 2.49 -0.61 -1.86
N GLY A 30 3.77 -0.96 -1.83
CA GLY A 30 4.78 -0.10 -1.21
C GLY A 30 4.96 -0.33 0.29
N ARG A 31 4.32 -1.33 0.90
CA ARG A 31 4.46 -1.64 2.33
C ARG A 31 5.93 -1.87 2.73
N GLY A 32 6.71 -2.63 1.97
CA GLY A 32 8.13 -2.92 2.25
C GLY A 32 9.13 -1.97 1.60
N ALA A 33 8.70 -0.88 0.96
CA ALA A 33 9.60 0.09 0.35
C ALA A 33 10.27 0.97 1.42
N TRP A 34 11.51 1.38 1.20
CA TRP A 34 12.26 2.28 2.09
C TRP A 34 11.99 3.75 1.78
N ALA A 35 11.51 4.03 0.57
CA ALA A 35 11.13 5.37 0.14
C ALA A 35 9.75 5.40 -0.52
N GLY A 36 9.11 6.57 -0.50
CA GLY A 36 7.81 6.82 -1.08
C GLY A 36 6.64 6.36 -0.20
N PRO A 37 5.41 6.69 -0.62
CA PRO A 37 4.20 6.41 0.14
C PRO A 37 3.88 4.91 0.16
N VAL A 38 3.07 4.48 1.14
CA VAL A 38 2.22 3.30 0.96
C VAL A 38 0.98 3.73 0.19
N THR A 39 0.55 2.90 -0.75
CA THR A 39 -0.54 3.21 -1.68
C THR A 39 -1.56 2.09 -1.61
N VAL A 40 -2.82 2.45 -1.49
CA VAL A 40 -3.96 1.53 -1.47
C VAL A 40 -4.90 1.88 -2.61
N CYS A 41 -5.41 0.88 -3.30
CA CYS A 41 -6.52 1.02 -4.24
C CYS A 41 -7.76 0.33 -3.69
N ALA A 42 -8.91 0.99 -3.84
CA ALA A 42 -10.23 0.41 -3.67
C ALA A 42 -10.91 0.30 -5.04
N ALA A 43 -11.36 -0.90 -5.43
CA ALA A 43 -11.95 -1.15 -6.74
C ALA A 43 -13.32 -1.84 -6.63
N ILE A 44 -14.33 -1.30 -7.30
CA ILE A 44 -15.68 -1.87 -7.43
C ILE A 44 -15.81 -2.42 -8.85
N THR A 45 -15.94 -3.75 -8.97
CA THR A 45 -15.88 -4.43 -10.28
C THR A 45 -17.23 -4.88 -10.83
N GLY A 46 -18.27 -4.89 -10.00
CA GLY A 46 -19.50 -5.60 -10.33
C GLY A 46 -19.27 -7.13 -10.42
N LEU A 47 -20.08 -7.83 -11.24
CA LEU A 47 -19.95 -9.27 -11.45
C LEU A 47 -19.69 -9.63 -12.93
N ARG A 48 -19.11 -8.72 -13.69
CA ARG A 48 -18.74 -8.98 -15.10
C ARG A 48 -17.58 -9.95 -15.18
N ARG A 49 -17.44 -10.63 -16.32
CA ARG A 49 -16.29 -11.52 -16.58
C ARG A 49 -14.99 -10.71 -16.43
N ALA A 50 -14.07 -11.24 -15.63
CA ALA A 50 -12.77 -10.61 -15.43
C ALA A 50 -11.95 -10.53 -16.73
N PRO A 51 -11.12 -9.51 -16.92
CA PRO A 51 -10.15 -9.45 -18.00
C PRO A 51 -9.22 -10.66 -18.00
N VAL A 52 -8.83 -11.09 -19.20
CA VAL A 52 -7.99 -12.29 -19.37
C VAL A 52 -6.58 -12.02 -18.84
N GLY A 53 -6.11 -12.89 -17.94
CA GLY A 53 -4.78 -12.78 -17.32
C GLY A 53 -4.74 -11.86 -16.10
N LEU A 54 -5.90 -11.39 -15.59
CA LEU A 54 -5.97 -10.68 -14.32
C LEU A 54 -5.53 -11.59 -13.17
N THR A 55 -4.63 -11.09 -12.30
CA THR A 55 -4.08 -11.78 -11.12
C THR A 55 -3.29 -10.82 -10.25
N ASP A 56 -2.60 -11.32 -9.20
CA ASP A 56 -1.60 -10.55 -8.44
C ASP A 56 -0.66 -9.79 -9.38
N SER A 57 -0.56 -8.52 -9.17
CA SER A 57 0.24 -7.59 -9.99
C SER A 57 1.71 -8.00 -10.12
N LYS A 58 2.27 -8.73 -9.16
CA LYS A 58 3.65 -9.21 -9.16
C LYS A 58 3.87 -10.38 -10.12
N LEU A 59 2.80 -11.11 -10.46
CA LEU A 59 2.83 -12.22 -11.41
C LEU A 59 2.67 -11.75 -12.87
N ILE A 60 2.33 -10.49 -13.09
CA ILE A 60 2.16 -9.87 -14.41
C ILE A 60 3.44 -9.11 -14.78
N THR A 61 3.96 -9.32 -15.98
CA THR A 61 5.15 -8.56 -16.45
C THR A 61 4.87 -7.06 -16.49
N PRO A 62 5.87 -6.17 -16.30
CA PRO A 62 5.64 -4.72 -16.25
C PRO A 62 4.89 -4.18 -17.47
N LYS A 63 5.23 -4.62 -18.69
CA LYS A 63 4.55 -4.22 -19.91
C LYS A 63 3.07 -4.63 -19.88
N ARG A 64 2.78 -5.92 -19.64
CA ARG A 64 1.41 -6.43 -19.61
C ARG A 64 0.60 -5.82 -18.47
N ARG A 65 1.24 -5.48 -17.33
CA ARG A 65 0.61 -4.83 -16.19
C ARG A 65 0.12 -3.42 -16.55
N ALA A 66 0.92 -2.65 -17.29
CA ALA A 66 0.51 -1.33 -17.77
C ALA A 66 -0.69 -1.41 -18.74
N GLU A 67 -0.67 -2.37 -19.69
CA GLU A 67 -1.80 -2.64 -20.57
C GLU A 67 -3.05 -3.07 -19.78
N MET A 68 -2.89 -3.97 -18.81
CA MET A 68 -3.96 -4.45 -17.95
C MET A 68 -4.58 -3.29 -17.13
N ALA A 69 -3.77 -2.36 -16.63
CA ALA A 69 -4.28 -1.22 -15.88
C ALA A 69 -5.19 -0.35 -16.76
N LEU A 70 -4.82 -0.06 -18.00
CA LEU A 70 -5.66 0.67 -18.95
C LEU A 70 -6.97 -0.08 -19.26
N GLU A 71 -6.89 -1.41 -19.40
CA GLU A 71 -8.07 -2.26 -19.58
C GLU A 71 -8.99 -2.20 -18.34
N LEU A 72 -8.41 -2.27 -17.13
CA LEU A 72 -9.12 -2.20 -15.87
C LEU A 72 -9.80 -0.85 -15.63
N GLU A 73 -9.15 0.27 -15.96
CA GLU A 73 -9.74 1.61 -15.84
C GLU A 73 -11.10 1.75 -16.57
N SER A 74 -11.24 1.08 -17.72
CA SER A 74 -12.51 1.04 -18.47
C SER A 74 -13.46 -0.07 -18.02
N TRP A 75 -12.93 -1.13 -17.39
CA TRP A 75 -13.67 -2.31 -17.01
C TRP A 75 -14.28 -2.23 -15.61
N VAL A 76 -13.59 -1.67 -14.61
CA VAL A 76 -14.16 -1.52 -13.26
C VAL A 76 -15.35 -0.57 -13.26
N THR A 77 -16.27 -0.75 -12.33
CA THR A 77 -17.39 0.18 -12.15
C THR A 77 -16.88 1.53 -11.64
N SER A 78 -15.97 1.48 -10.68
CA SER A 78 -15.21 2.63 -10.18
C SER A 78 -13.99 2.14 -9.40
N HIS A 79 -12.98 2.98 -9.28
CA HIS A 79 -11.85 2.79 -8.40
C HIS A 79 -11.36 4.12 -7.87
N ALA A 80 -10.66 4.06 -6.75
CA ALA A 80 -9.96 5.22 -6.22
C ALA A 80 -8.69 4.78 -5.50
N ILE A 81 -7.73 5.69 -5.40
CA ILE A 81 -6.42 5.43 -4.83
C ILE A 81 -6.16 6.41 -3.69
N GLY A 82 -5.71 5.88 -2.57
CA GLY A 82 -5.25 6.64 -1.42
C GLY A 82 -3.79 6.37 -1.12
N HIS A 83 -3.13 7.36 -0.55
CA HIS A 83 -1.73 7.29 -0.19
C HIS A 83 -1.55 7.71 1.27
N ALA A 84 -0.56 7.11 1.95
CA ALA A 84 0.01 7.69 3.15
C ALA A 84 1.50 7.95 2.91
N SER A 85 1.94 9.15 3.25
CA SER A 85 3.30 9.65 2.98
C SER A 85 4.36 8.94 3.82
N PRO A 86 5.64 9.04 3.48
CA PRO A 86 6.73 8.59 4.34
C PRO A 86 6.66 9.19 5.76
N GLU A 87 6.30 10.45 5.87
CA GLU A 87 6.17 11.14 7.15
C GLU A 87 5.02 10.56 8.00
N GLU A 88 3.83 10.35 7.41
CA GLU A 88 2.70 9.70 8.09
C GLU A 88 3.03 8.27 8.53
N ILE A 89 3.84 7.54 7.73
CA ILE A 89 4.34 6.21 8.11
C ILE A 89 5.29 6.30 9.30
N ASP A 90 6.17 7.29 9.31
CA ASP A 90 7.13 7.50 10.39
C ASP A 90 6.43 7.89 11.69
N ASP A 91 5.45 8.77 11.62
CA ASP A 91 4.74 9.30 12.79
C ASP A 91 3.78 8.28 13.40
N HIS A 92 3.01 7.56 12.58
CA HIS A 92 1.92 6.69 13.04
C HIS A 92 2.21 5.19 12.91
N GLY A 93 3.26 4.82 12.18
CA GLY A 93 3.60 3.44 11.87
C GLY A 93 2.77 2.86 10.72
N MET A 94 3.24 1.72 10.20
CA MET A 94 2.71 1.14 8.96
C MET A 94 1.24 0.74 9.03
N THR A 95 0.76 0.22 10.15
CA THR A 95 -0.64 -0.23 10.27
C THR A 95 -1.61 0.95 10.20
N ALA A 96 -1.31 2.04 10.91
CA ALA A 96 -2.13 3.26 10.85
C ALA A 96 -2.03 3.96 9.49
N ALA A 97 -0.85 3.96 8.86
CA ALA A 97 -0.66 4.49 7.52
C ALA A 97 -1.43 3.70 6.45
N LEU A 98 -1.49 2.36 6.56
CA LEU A 98 -2.33 1.52 5.70
C LEU A 98 -3.81 1.84 5.86
N ARG A 99 -4.27 1.99 7.11
CA ARG A 99 -5.64 2.40 7.40
C ARG A 99 -5.96 3.75 6.77
N LEU A 100 -5.11 4.75 6.99
CA LEU A 100 -5.28 6.09 6.44
C LEU A 100 -5.33 6.09 4.91
N ALA A 101 -4.42 5.37 4.25
CA ALA A 101 -4.43 5.23 2.79
C ALA A 101 -5.69 4.53 2.28
N ALA A 102 -6.16 3.48 2.98
CA ALA A 102 -7.36 2.76 2.60
C ALA A 102 -8.63 3.59 2.81
N GLU A 103 -8.74 4.31 3.92
CA GLU A 103 -9.84 5.24 4.18
C GLU A 103 -9.89 6.33 3.09
N ARG A 104 -8.76 6.94 2.73
CA ARG A 104 -8.65 7.90 1.62
C ARG A 104 -9.13 7.31 0.28
N ALA A 105 -8.74 6.06 -0.01
CA ALA A 105 -9.20 5.38 -1.23
C ALA A 105 -10.71 5.11 -1.20
N LEU A 106 -11.23 4.63 -0.08
CA LEU A 106 -12.65 4.31 0.06
C LEU A 106 -13.55 5.57 0.04
N ASP A 107 -13.10 6.65 0.68
CA ASP A 107 -13.82 7.93 0.73
C ASP A 107 -13.81 8.67 -0.62
N ALA A 108 -12.78 8.44 -1.45
CA ALA A 108 -12.69 9.01 -2.80
C ALA A 108 -13.52 8.23 -3.86
N LEU A 109 -14.10 7.09 -3.50
CA LEU A 109 -15.02 6.39 -4.40
C LEU A 109 -16.29 7.21 -4.62
N PRO A 110 -16.86 7.27 -5.86
CA PRO A 110 -18.08 7.99 -6.15
C PRO A 110 -19.32 7.43 -5.43
N VAL A 111 -19.23 6.18 -4.96
CA VAL A 111 -20.28 5.50 -4.20
C VAL A 111 -19.64 4.75 -3.04
N ARG A 112 -20.16 4.97 -1.83
CA ARG A 112 -19.69 4.24 -0.64
C ARG A 112 -20.02 2.75 -0.75
N PRO A 113 -19.04 1.84 -0.60
CA PRO A 113 -19.31 0.42 -0.58
C PRO A 113 -20.02 -0.01 0.71
N ASP A 114 -20.91 -1.01 0.60
CA ASP A 114 -21.60 -1.64 1.73
C ASP A 114 -20.65 -2.58 2.49
N ALA A 115 -19.69 -3.19 1.77
CA ALA A 115 -18.70 -4.09 2.32
C ALA A 115 -17.36 -3.99 1.56
N VAL A 116 -16.29 -4.37 2.25
CA VAL A 116 -14.91 -4.35 1.75
C VAL A 116 -14.31 -5.75 1.81
N ILE A 117 -13.70 -6.20 0.72
CA ILE A 117 -12.81 -7.37 0.71
C ILE A 117 -11.37 -6.85 0.77
N LEU A 118 -10.67 -7.15 1.84
CA LEU A 118 -9.32 -6.68 2.10
C LEU A 118 -8.31 -7.81 1.90
N ASP A 119 -7.25 -7.57 1.11
CA ASP A 119 -6.17 -8.55 1.00
C ASP A 119 -5.46 -8.78 2.33
N GLY A 120 -5.05 -10.04 2.55
CA GLY A 120 -4.31 -10.43 3.75
C GLY A 120 -5.19 -11.00 4.87
N LYS A 121 -4.58 -11.15 6.06
CA LYS A 121 -5.22 -11.76 7.23
C LYS A 121 -5.66 -10.76 8.31
N HIS A 122 -5.17 -9.54 8.25
CA HIS A 122 -5.38 -8.53 9.28
C HIS A 122 -6.31 -7.43 8.78
N ASP A 123 -7.41 -7.23 9.50
CA ASP A 123 -8.27 -6.08 9.31
C ASP A 123 -7.63 -4.86 9.97
N TYR A 124 -7.07 -3.97 9.16
CA TYR A 124 -6.53 -2.70 9.62
C TYR A 124 -7.52 -1.53 9.44
N LEU A 125 -8.68 -1.77 8.78
CA LEU A 125 -9.72 -0.76 8.61
C LEU A 125 -10.64 -0.67 9.84
N GLY A 126 -11.18 -1.80 10.28
CA GLY A 126 -12.13 -1.84 11.38
C GLY A 126 -13.44 -1.08 11.12
N LYS A 127 -14.15 -0.73 12.18
CA LYS A 127 -15.38 0.09 12.07
C LYS A 127 -15.07 1.50 11.55
N PRO A 128 -15.96 2.09 10.74
CA PRO A 128 -17.34 1.68 10.46
C PRO A 128 -17.49 0.75 9.24
N TRP A 129 -16.42 0.18 8.71
CA TRP A 129 -16.42 -0.66 7.52
C TRP A 129 -16.84 -2.10 7.85
N GLN A 130 -17.66 -2.71 6.98
CA GLN A 130 -17.91 -4.15 7.01
C GLN A 130 -16.81 -4.84 6.21
N VAL A 131 -15.79 -5.35 6.90
CA VAL A 131 -14.58 -5.91 6.28
C VAL A 131 -14.61 -7.43 6.29
N ARG A 132 -14.22 -8.02 5.16
CA ARG A 132 -13.85 -9.44 5.04
C ARG A 132 -12.41 -9.54 4.56
N THR A 133 -11.52 -10.03 5.40
CA THR A 133 -10.14 -10.32 5.02
C THR A 133 -10.04 -11.62 4.23
N VAL A 134 -9.19 -11.65 3.21
CA VAL A 134 -8.95 -12.82 2.36
C VAL A 134 -7.45 -12.96 2.12
N ILE A 135 -6.86 -14.06 2.61
CA ILE A 135 -5.45 -14.35 2.38
C ILE A 135 -5.23 -14.65 0.89
N LYS A 136 -4.31 -13.93 0.26
CA LYS A 136 -4.06 -13.97 -1.18
C LYS A 136 -5.32 -13.63 -1.99
N GLY A 137 -6.02 -12.59 -1.56
CA GLY A 137 -7.19 -12.06 -2.26
C GLY A 137 -6.86 -11.56 -3.66
N ASP A 138 -5.66 -11.03 -3.85
CA ASP A 138 -5.08 -10.59 -5.13
C ASP A 138 -4.97 -11.72 -6.18
N ILE A 139 -4.97 -12.98 -5.77
CA ILE A 139 -5.00 -14.15 -6.65
C ILE A 139 -6.41 -14.74 -6.77
N SER A 140 -7.23 -14.64 -5.74
CA SER A 140 -8.50 -15.38 -5.63
C SER A 140 -9.77 -14.55 -5.87
N CYS A 141 -9.72 -13.23 -5.59
CA CYS A 141 -10.85 -12.30 -5.69
C CYS A 141 -10.65 -11.32 -6.82
N VAL A 142 -11.61 -11.20 -7.71
CA VAL A 142 -11.51 -10.33 -8.90
C VAL A 142 -11.36 -8.85 -8.52
N SER A 143 -12.11 -8.39 -7.53
CA SER A 143 -12.04 -6.98 -7.08
C SER A 143 -10.70 -6.64 -6.44
N VAL A 144 -10.13 -7.56 -5.66
CA VAL A 144 -8.81 -7.39 -5.02
C VAL A 144 -7.69 -7.46 -6.07
N ALA A 145 -7.76 -8.40 -7.02
CA ALA A 145 -6.80 -8.49 -8.12
C ALA A 145 -6.79 -7.20 -8.98
N ALA A 146 -7.96 -6.63 -9.26
CA ALA A 146 -8.05 -5.35 -9.97
C ALA A 146 -7.41 -4.21 -9.17
N ALA A 147 -7.68 -4.13 -7.86
CA ALA A 147 -7.07 -3.16 -6.97
C ALA A 147 -5.54 -3.30 -6.93
N SER A 148 -5.02 -4.54 -6.87
CA SER A 148 -3.58 -4.86 -6.88
C SER A 148 -2.88 -4.27 -8.10
N VAL A 149 -3.42 -4.50 -9.30
CA VAL A 149 -2.84 -4.01 -10.55
C VAL A 149 -2.87 -2.48 -10.62
N LEU A 150 -4.02 -1.87 -10.30
CA LEU A 150 -4.20 -0.41 -10.34
C LEU A 150 -3.29 0.30 -9.33
N ALA A 151 -3.23 -0.19 -8.09
CA ALA A 151 -2.33 0.35 -7.06
C ALA A 151 -0.87 0.28 -7.50
N LYS A 152 -0.44 -0.88 -8.04
CA LYS A 152 0.94 -1.12 -8.45
C LYS A 152 1.37 -0.19 -9.58
N VAL A 153 0.56 -0.08 -10.63
CA VAL A 153 0.89 0.77 -11.79
C VAL A 153 0.94 2.24 -11.36
N ARG A 154 -0.03 2.70 -10.58
CA ARG A 154 -0.06 4.10 -10.11
C ARG A 154 1.14 4.44 -9.24
N ARG A 155 1.48 3.58 -8.26
CA ARG A 155 2.60 3.85 -7.38
C ARG A 155 3.95 3.78 -8.10
N ASP A 156 4.14 2.80 -8.98
CA ASP A 156 5.40 2.69 -9.74
C ASP A 156 5.61 3.91 -10.64
N ALA A 157 4.56 4.40 -11.30
CA ALA A 157 4.60 5.63 -12.09
C ALA A 157 4.96 6.86 -11.24
N MET A 158 4.34 7.00 -10.06
CA MET A 158 4.64 8.08 -9.11
C MET A 158 6.12 8.05 -8.66
N MET A 159 6.65 6.87 -8.37
CA MET A 159 8.04 6.73 -7.96
C MET A 159 9.02 7.01 -9.10
N ALA A 160 8.67 6.64 -10.32
CA ALA A 160 9.47 6.95 -11.51
C ALA A 160 9.48 8.46 -11.78
N GLU A 161 8.33 9.13 -11.69
CA GLU A 161 8.20 10.58 -11.82
C GLU A 161 9.01 11.31 -10.75
N LEU A 162 8.90 10.88 -9.48
CA LEU A 162 9.68 11.42 -8.37
C LEU A 162 11.18 11.32 -8.64
N GLY A 163 11.66 10.16 -9.10
CA GLY A 163 13.07 9.96 -9.46
C GLY A 163 13.54 10.78 -10.65
N ALA A 164 12.62 11.22 -11.53
CA ALA A 164 12.94 12.03 -12.70
C ALA A 164 12.88 13.55 -12.45
N THR A 165 12.06 13.98 -11.47
CA THR A 165 11.77 15.40 -11.24
C THR A 165 12.44 15.97 -9.99
N SER A 166 12.73 15.14 -9.00
CA SER A 166 13.35 15.58 -7.75
C SER A 166 14.85 15.38 -7.77
N GLN A 167 15.61 16.48 -7.74
CA GLN A 167 17.07 16.47 -7.70
C GLN A 167 17.64 15.72 -6.49
N GLU A 168 16.97 15.77 -5.34
CA GLU A 168 17.39 15.02 -4.15
C GLU A 168 17.26 13.49 -4.32
N CYS A 169 16.45 13.05 -5.30
CA CYS A 169 16.23 11.64 -5.61
C CYS A 169 17.21 11.06 -6.67
N ASP A 170 18.13 11.88 -7.16
CA ASP A 170 19.15 11.42 -8.11
C ASP A 170 20.01 10.30 -7.53
N GLY A 171 20.27 9.27 -8.33
CA GLY A 171 21.11 8.13 -7.99
C GLY A 171 20.40 7.02 -7.19
N PHE A 172 19.17 7.23 -6.68
CA PHE A 172 18.42 6.18 -5.99
C PHE A 172 17.70 5.20 -6.93
N ALA A 173 17.65 5.51 -8.24
CA ALA A 173 17.04 4.68 -9.29
C ALA A 173 15.56 4.31 -9.03
N PHE A 174 14.75 5.24 -8.54
CA PHE A 174 13.35 4.98 -8.20
C PHE A 174 12.49 4.53 -9.40
N HIS A 175 12.86 4.91 -10.62
CA HIS A 175 12.25 4.41 -11.86
C HIS A 175 12.37 2.89 -12.03
N ALA A 176 13.43 2.27 -11.47
CA ALA A 176 13.68 0.84 -11.58
C ALA A 176 13.24 0.05 -10.33
N ASN A 177 13.39 0.64 -9.13
CA ASN A 177 13.17 -0.05 -7.88
C ASN A 177 11.92 0.42 -7.11
N ALA A 178 11.24 1.45 -7.56
CA ALA A 178 10.06 2.02 -6.92
C ALA A 178 10.22 2.27 -5.40
N GLY A 179 11.44 2.64 -4.96
CA GLY A 179 11.78 2.88 -3.56
C GLY A 179 12.05 1.63 -2.72
N TYR A 180 12.05 0.44 -3.31
CA TYR A 180 12.44 -0.79 -2.63
C TYR A 180 13.96 -0.94 -2.50
N PRO A 181 14.47 -1.75 -1.52
CA PRO A 181 15.89 -1.90 -1.24
C PRO A 181 16.62 -2.71 -2.32
N SER A 182 16.94 -2.08 -3.44
CA SER A 182 17.82 -2.61 -4.48
C SER A 182 19.30 -2.34 -4.13
N PRO A 183 20.27 -3.02 -4.76
CA PRO A 183 21.69 -2.72 -4.57
C PRO A 183 22.03 -1.25 -4.83
N VAL A 184 21.50 -0.66 -5.91
CA VAL A 184 21.71 0.76 -6.25
C VAL A 184 21.12 1.68 -5.19
N HIS A 185 19.90 1.42 -4.72
CA HIS A 185 19.24 2.21 -3.68
C HIS A 185 20.05 2.18 -2.36
N LYS A 186 20.53 0.98 -1.96
CA LYS A 186 21.37 0.82 -0.76
C LYS A 186 22.70 1.57 -0.87
N ALA A 187 23.36 1.49 -2.02
CA ALA A 187 24.61 2.20 -2.26
C ALA A 187 24.42 3.72 -2.20
N ALA A 188 23.38 4.24 -2.85
CA ALA A 188 23.04 5.66 -2.80
C ALA A 188 22.73 6.13 -1.37
N LEU A 189 21.99 5.33 -0.58
CA LEU A 189 21.75 5.62 0.84
C LEU A 189 23.02 5.67 1.68
N ALA A 190 23.95 4.74 1.47
CA ALA A 190 25.23 4.71 2.20
C ALA A 190 26.09 5.96 1.91
N GLU A 191 26.11 6.39 0.65
CA GLU A 191 26.92 7.53 0.19
C GLU A 191 26.28 8.88 0.52
N ARG A 192 25.01 9.06 0.16
CA ARG A 192 24.30 10.36 0.13
C ARG A 192 23.34 10.56 1.32
N GLY A 193 22.97 9.47 2.00
CA GLY A 193 21.95 9.49 3.06
C GLY A 193 20.52 9.47 2.55
N PRO A 194 19.55 9.41 3.46
CA PRO A 194 18.14 9.47 3.11
C PRO A 194 17.71 10.90 2.74
N THR A 195 16.72 10.99 1.87
CA THR A 195 16.02 12.23 1.49
C THR A 195 14.72 12.37 2.28
N SER A 196 13.98 13.48 2.08
CA SER A 196 12.64 13.71 2.63
C SER A 196 11.60 12.63 2.19
N HIS A 197 11.90 11.91 1.11
CA HIS A 197 11.04 10.84 0.59
C HIS A 197 11.31 9.46 1.21
N HIS A 198 12.30 9.34 2.09
CA HIS A 198 12.62 8.09 2.77
C HIS A 198 11.89 7.97 4.11
N ARG A 199 11.64 6.71 4.51
CA ARG A 199 10.98 6.38 5.79
C ARG A 199 12.02 6.30 6.89
N LEU A 200 12.13 7.35 7.68
CA LEU A 200 13.21 7.55 8.65
C LEU A 200 13.04 6.74 9.94
N SER A 201 11.84 6.22 10.25
CA SER A 201 11.61 5.35 11.41
C SER A 201 12.06 3.90 11.21
N TRP A 202 12.49 3.55 9.99
CA TRP A 202 12.77 2.16 9.62
C TRP A 202 14.17 1.68 10.02
N SER A 203 14.29 0.37 10.25
CA SER A 203 15.52 -0.27 10.74
C SER A 203 16.72 -0.22 9.78
N TYR A 204 16.51 0.07 8.49
CA TYR A 204 17.65 0.18 7.57
C TYR A 204 18.63 1.29 7.98
N LEU A 205 18.15 2.34 8.67
CA LEU A 205 19.03 3.42 9.19
C LEU A 205 19.97 2.93 10.30
N ASP A 206 19.63 1.85 11.01
CA ASP A 206 20.49 1.28 12.03
C ASP A 206 21.77 0.68 11.41
N ALA A 207 21.71 0.25 10.15
CA ALA A 207 22.83 -0.26 9.37
C ALA A 207 23.63 0.84 8.63
N LEU A 208 23.29 2.12 8.81
CA LEU A 208 23.93 3.27 8.19
C LEU A 208 24.52 4.20 9.26
N PRO A 209 25.72 3.91 9.84
CA PRO A 209 26.26 4.66 10.98
C PRO A 209 26.34 6.17 10.77
N ARG A 210 26.72 6.61 9.55
CA ARG A 210 26.82 8.03 9.17
C ARG A 210 25.48 8.75 9.27
N TRP A 211 24.35 8.07 9.01
CA TRP A 211 23.02 8.65 8.88
C TRP A 211 22.06 8.25 9.99
N ARG A 212 22.51 7.41 10.94
CA ARG A 212 21.70 6.88 12.04
C ARG A 212 21.06 7.99 12.90
N HIS A 213 21.72 9.13 13.02
CA HIS A 213 21.22 10.30 13.76
C HIS A 213 19.93 10.90 13.17
N LEU A 214 19.59 10.58 11.90
CA LEU A 214 18.35 11.00 11.25
C LEU A 214 17.16 10.10 11.56
N LYS A 215 17.38 9.01 12.31
CA LYS A 215 16.29 8.05 12.62
C LYS A 215 15.22 8.72 13.47
N LYS A 216 13.99 8.70 12.96
CA LYS A 216 12.80 9.17 13.70
C LYS A 216 12.31 8.12 14.67
N ILE A 217 11.87 8.55 15.85
CA ILE A 217 11.14 7.75 16.83
C ILE A 217 9.67 8.07 16.65
N ARG A 218 8.80 7.05 16.60
CA ARG A 218 7.35 7.23 16.44
C ARG A 218 6.75 8.02 17.59
N ILE A 219 5.74 8.83 17.32
CA ILE A 219 5.05 9.65 18.31
C ILE A 219 4.52 8.81 19.48
N SER A 220 3.94 7.63 19.21
CA SER A 220 3.47 6.69 20.26
C SER A 220 4.61 6.20 21.16
N ALA A 221 5.77 5.87 20.56
CA ALA A 221 6.94 5.43 21.33
C ALA A 221 7.61 6.59 22.10
N GLN A 222 7.50 7.83 21.60
CA GLN A 222 7.94 9.02 22.33
C GLN A 222 7.09 9.27 23.57
N ALA A 223 5.77 9.12 23.48
CA ALA A 223 4.89 9.27 24.64
C ALA A 223 5.19 8.21 25.72
N GLU A 224 5.38 6.95 25.34
CA GLU A 224 5.77 5.87 26.25
C GLU A 224 7.16 6.10 26.90
N LEU A 225 8.12 6.66 26.17
CA LEU A 225 9.45 7.01 26.71
C LEU A 225 9.34 8.15 27.73
N LEU A 226 8.58 9.21 27.42
CA LEU A 226 8.39 10.35 28.31
C LEU A 226 7.64 9.95 29.59
N GLU A 227 6.65 9.04 29.50
CA GLU A 227 5.96 8.48 30.66
C GLU A 227 6.91 7.63 31.52
N SER A 228 7.79 6.83 30.91
CA SER A 228 8.79 6.03 31.63
C SER A 228 9.88 6.88 32.30
N GLU A 229 10.32 7.97 31.67
CA GLU A 229 11.27 8.91 32.25
C GLU A 229 10.62 9.79 33.35
N GLY A 230 9.33 10.14 33.20
CA GLY A 230 8.56 10.84 34.22
C GLY A 230 8.30 10.03 35.50
N GLN A 231 8.23 8.70 35.40
CA GLN A 231 8.08 7.80 36.54
C GLN A 231 9.40 7.57 37.31
N LEU A 232 10.55 7.84 36.71
CA LEU A 232 11.87 7.75 37.36
C LEU A 232 12.27 9.02 38.13
N GLY A 233 11.44 10.07 38.09
CA GLY A 233 11.76 11.38 38.62
C GLY A 233 11.17 11.75 40.00
N PHE A 234 10.43 10.88 40.67
CA PHE A 234 9.85 11.18 41.99
C PHE A 234 10.04 10.03 42.99
N ASP A 235 11.25 9.84 43.44
CA ASP A 235 11.54 9.23 44.75
C ASP A 235 12.44 10.24 45.52
N PHE A 236 11.78 11.04 46.36
CA PHE A 236 12.38 11.80 47.45
C PHE A 236 11.83 11.29 48.78
#